data_5c2d0f786a117caf21535d6780ea9b9e
#
_entry.id   5c2d0f786a117caf21535d6780ea9b9e
#
_cell.length_a   1.000
_cell.length_b   1.000
_cell.length_c   1.000
_cell.angle_alpha   90.00
_cell.angle_beta   90.00
_cell.angle_gamma   90.00
#
_symmetry.space_group_name_H-M   'P 1'
#
loop_
_entity.id
_entity.type
_entity.pdbx_description
1 polymer ?
#
loop_
_entity_poly.entity_id
_entity_poly.type
_entity_poly.pdbx_seq_one_letter_code
_entity_poly.pdbx_strand_id
1 'polypeptide(L)'
;QPPQEPHLPEVCEEIENIDKPVIAALHGTALGGGLEIALASNYRIAEEKTKLGLPEVNLGLLPGAGGTQRLPRLAGISAALQIMTSGKPISASEALKLGVVDKISTNLLEDAKAFAKQVAEKNSHPKTSMLTEKFDNDELNKEAIASMKELIQQKFGALEAPKKILECVEASISMDISEGLKYERNSFSELMAGKQSKALIHAFFAERKSAKIPEVSRANARDIKTLSVIGGGTMGAGITIAALNAGLKVKMIEQDNENLNKGIQHVTKVLERDVDKGR
;
A
#
# COMPACT_ATOMS: atom_id res chain seq x y z
N GLN A 1 21.43 3.19 10.44
CA GLN A 1 22.20 1.98 10.77
C GLN A 1 22.08 1.02 9.59
N PRO A 2 23.13 0.32 9.22
CA PRO A 2 23.01 -0.77 8.24
C PRO A 2 22.03 -1.83 8.76
N PRO A 3 21.33 -2.54 7.86
CA PRO A 3 20.44 -3.63 8.27
C PRO A 3 21.24 -4.64 9.10
N GLN A 4 20.68 -5.07 10.23
CA GLN A 4 21.27 -6.11 11.08
C GLN A 4 20.70 -7.48 10.66
N GLU A 5 21.51 -8.51 10.72
CA GLU A 5 21.05 -9.90 10.53
C GLU A 5 20.22 -10.37 11.74
N PRO A 6 19.18 -11.20 11.51
CA PRO A 6 18.71 -11.69 10.22
C PRO A 6 17.97 -10.60 9.43
N HIS A 7 18.13 -10.61 8.09
CA HIS A 7 17.36 -9.73 7.22
C HIS A 7 15.91 -10.24 7.07
N LEU A 8 14.98 -9.32 6.76
CA LEU A 8 13.54 -9.64 6.67
C LEU A 8 13.22 -10.82 5.73
N PRO A 9 13.83 -10.96 4.54
CA PRO A 9 13.61 -12.14 3.70
C PRO A 9 13.90 -13.46 4.40
N GLU A 10 15.03 -13.54 5.13
CA GLU A 10 15.42 -14.72 5.90
C GLU A 10 14.41 -15.03 7.00
N VAL A 11 13.91 -14.01 7.71
CA VAL A 11 12.85 -14.18 8.72
C VAL A 11 11.57 -14.73 8.08
N CYS A 12 11.19 -14.24 6.89
CA CYS A 12 10.03 -14.76 6.18
C CYS A 12 10.22 -16.24 5.77
N GLU A 13 11.39 -16.61 5.30
CA GLU A 13 11.71 -18.00 4.96
C GLU A 13 11.68 -18.91 6.20
N GLU A 14 12.25 -18.48 7.30
CA GLU A 14 12.21 -19.22 8.57
C GLU A 14 10.78 -19.42 9.07
N ILE A 15 9.94 -18.35 9.06
CA ILE A 15 8.54 -18.45 9.46
C ILE A 15 7.79 -19.47 8.61
N GLU A 16 7.98 -19.44 7.28
CA GLU A 16 7.31 -20.36 6.35
C GLU A 16 7.77 -21.82 6.50
N ASN A 17 9.00 -22.02 7.00
CA ASN A 17 9.60 -23.34 7.18
C ASN A 17 9.45 -23.92 8.61
N ILE A 18 8.80 -23.22 9.52
CA ILE A 18 8.47 -23.76 10.85
C ILE A 18 7.55 -24.99 10.69
N ASP A 19 7.86 -26.08 11.38
CA ASP A 19 7.09 -27.32 11.34
C ASP A 19 5.69 -27.19 11.98
N LYS A 20 5.47 -26.16 12.78
CA LYS A 20 4.19 -25.87 13.43
C LYS A 20 3.41 -24.81 12.64
N PRO A 21 2.07 -24.84 12.66
CA PRO A 21 1.27 -23.81 11.99
C PRO A 21 1.51 -22.44 12.62
N VAL A 22 1.89 -21.50 11.79
CA VAL A 22 2.05 -20.08 12.15
C VAL A 22 0.81 -19.33 11.71
N ILE A 23 0.16 -18.62 12.64
CA ILE A 23 -1.04 -17.82 12.39
C ILE A 23 -0.71 -16.34 12.60
N ALA A 24 -0.76 -15.54 11.54
CA ALA A 24 -0.66 -14.09 11.66
C ALA A 24 -1.98 -13.50 12.13
N ALA A 25 -1.96 -12.87 13.30
CA ALA A 25 -3.09 -12.14 13.88
C ALA A 25 -2.93 -10.63 13.59
N LEU A 26 -3.70 -10.09 12.66
CA LEU A 26 -3.51 -8.78 12.06
C LEU A 26 -4.49 -7.74 12.62
N HIS A 27 -3.98 -6.62 13.10
CA HIS A 27 -4.79 -5.48 13.55
C HIS A 27 -4.21 -4.15 13.10
N GLY A 28 -5.04 -3.10 13.09
CA GLY A 28 -4.61 -1.75 12.70
C GLY A 28 -4.12 -1.69 11.26
N THR A 29 -2.80 -1.61 11.02
CA THR A 29 -2.21 -1.57 9.69
C THR A 29 -1.09 -2.60 9.54
N ALA A 30 -1.23 -3.53 8.61
CA ALA A 30 -0.20 -4.46 8.18
C ALA A 30 0.31 -4.02 6.80
N LEU A 31 1.38 -3.24 6.76
CA LEU A 31 1.91 -2.62 5.55
C LEU A 31 3.37 -3.01 5.33
N GLY A 32 3.76 -3.13 4.05
CA GLY A 32 5.14 -3.42 3.67
C GLY A 32 5.65 -4.71 4.30
N GLY A 33 6.84 -4.69 4.88
CA GLY A 33 7.44 -5.84 5.57
C GLY A 33 6.54 -6.49 6.62
N GLY A 34 5.65 -5.73 7.27
CA GLY A 34 4.67 -6.31 8.19
C GLY A 34 3.65 -7.20 7.51
N LEU A 35 3.22 -6.84 6.28
CA LEU A 35 2.39 -7.73 5.48
C LEU A 35 3.20 -8.89 4.91
N GLU A 36 4.47 -8.69 4.52
CA GLU A 36 5.32 -9.75 3.99
C GLU A 36 5.53 -10.88 5.02
N ILE A 37 5.72 -10.55 6.30
CA ILE A 37 5.74 -11.52 7.40
C ILE A 37 4.42 -12.30 7.48
N ALA A 38 3.29 -11.60 7.36
CA ALA A 38 1.99 -12.24 7.38
C ALA A 38 1.78 -13.16 6.17
N LEU A 39 2.25 -12.77 4.98
CA LEU A 39 2.20 -13.60 3.77
C LEU A 39 3.06 -14.87 3.88
N ALA A 40 4.12 -14.83 4.67
CA ALA A 40 4.97 -15.98 4.95
C ALA A 40 4.37 -16.94 6.01
N SER A 41 3.39 -16.47 6.80
CA SER A 41 2.67 -17.33 7.75
C SER A 41 1.73 -18.31 7.03
N ASN A 42 1.42 -19.45 7.63
CA ASN A 42 0.50 -20.43 7.04
C ASN A 42 -0.93 -19.87 6.93
N TYR A 43 -1.38 -19.12 7.97
CA TYR A 43 -2.72 -18.57 8.05
C TYR A 43 -2.71 -17.11 8.52
N ARG A 44 -3.74 -16.36 8.16
CA ARG A 44 -3.89 -14.92 8.47
C ARG A 44 -5.31 -14.64 8.95
N ILE A 45 -5.44 -14.10 10.16
CA ILE A 45 -6.71 -13.64 10.73
C ILE A 45 -6.60 -12.13 10.95
N ALA A 46 -7.58 -11.35 10.53
CA ALA A 46 -7.55 -9.90 10.65
C ALA A 46 -8.76 -9.35 11.42
N GLU A 47 -8.58 -8.25 12.12
CA GLU A 47 -9.70 -7.44 12.59
C GLU A 47 -10.38 -6.75 11.40
N GLU A 48 -11.69 -6.45 11.53
CA GLU A 48 -12.51 -5.84 10.49
C GLU A 48 -11.94 -4.51 9.97
N LYS A 49 -11.35 -3.71 10.86
CA LYS A 49 -10.80 -2.39 10.52
C LYS A 49 -9.35 -2.42 10.03
N THR A 50 -8.75 -3.60 9.95
CA THR A 50 -7.36 -3.74 9.51
C THR A 50 -7.19 -3.28 8.07
N LYS A 51 -6.09 -2.57 7.82
CA LYS A 51 -5.63 -2.17 6.49
C LYS A 51 -4.39 -2.96 6.13
N LEU A 52 -4.39 -3.54 4.93
CA LEU A 52 -3.29 -4.37 4.42
C LEU A 52 -2.77 -3.80 3.10
N GLY A 53 -1.46 -3.84 2.87
CA GLY A 53 -0.90 -3.35 1.60
C GLY A 53 0.61 -3.42 1.52
N LEU A 54 1.11 -3.24 0.31
CA LEU A 54 2.54 -3.18 -0.01
C LEU A 54 2.85 -1.82 -0.67
N PRO A 55 3.09 -0.76 0.13
CA PRO A 55 3.22 0.61 -0.35
C PRO A 55 4.63 1.00 -0.80
N GLU A 56 5.55 0.06 -0.97
CA GLU A 56 6.96 0.28 -1.29
C GLU A 56 7.18 1.10 -2.56
N VAL A 57 6.26 1.01 -3.51
CA VAL A 57 6.27 1.78 -4.76
C VAL A 57 6.29 3.29 -4.53
N ASN A 58 5.69 3.78 -3.44
CA ASN A 58 5.70 5.18 -3.05
C ASN A 58 7.10 5.68 -2.62
N LEU A 59 8.00 4.75 -2.31
CA LEU A 59 9.41 5.00 -2.00
C LEU A 59 10.34 4.68 -3.19
N GLY A 60 9.76 4.39 -4.37
CA GLY A 60 10.52 3.94 -5.53
C GLY A 60 11.15 2.57 -5.36
N LEU A 61 10.54 1.72 -4.55
CA LEU A 61 10.96 0.35 -4.24
C LEU A 61 9.87 -0.65 -4.62
N LEU A 62 10.20 -1.91 -4.57
CA LEU A 62 9.26 -3.03 -4.61
C LEU A 62 9.24 -3.75 -3.25
N PRO A 63 8.23 -4.58 -2.94
CA PRO A 63 8.26 -5.48 -1.79
C PRO A 63 9.46 -6.44 -1.91
N GLY A 64 10.37 -6.40 -0.94
CA GLY A 64 11.68 -7.08 -1.05
C GLY A 64 11.90 -8.24 -0.09
N ALA A 65 10.84 -8.73 0.58
CA ALA A 65 10.89 -9.87 1.48
C ALA A 65 9.92 -11.01 1.06
N GLY A 66 9.72 -11.15 -0.24
CA GLY A 66 8.88 -12.17 -0.86
C GLY A 66 7.46 -11.70 -1.19
N GLY A 67 7.16 -10.41 -1.04
CA GLY A 67 5.83 -9.87 -1.31
C GLY A 67 5.42 -10.01 -2.77
N THR A 68 6.34 -9.80 -3.73
CA THR A 68 6.06 -9.96 -5.16
C THR A 68 5.87 -11.43 -5.56
N GLN A 69 6.31 -12.35 -4.73
CA GLN A 69 6.21 -13.79 -4.97
C GLN A 69 5.01 -14.41 -4.24
N ARG A 70 4.73 -13.99 -3.00
CA ARG A 70 3.68 -14.58 -2.16
C ARG A 70 2.30 -13.95 -2.38
N LEU A 71 2.22 -12.62 -2.57
CA LEU A 71 0.92 -11.96 -2.78
C LEU A 71 0.18 -12.47 -4.03
N PRO A 72 0.83 -12.65 -5.21
CA PRO A 72 0.16 -13.20 -6.39
C PRO A 72 -0.38 -14.61 -6.18
N ARG A 73 0.28 -15.43 -5.36
CA ARG A 73 -0.15 -16.80 -5.03
C ARG A 73 -1.42 -16.85 -4.17
N LEU A 74 -1.71 -15.79 -3.42
CA LEU A 74 -2.93 -15.66 -2.60
C LEU A 74 -4.03 -14.89 -3.33
N ALA A 75 -3.70 -13.73 -3.89
CA ALA A 75 -4.67 -12.79 -4.45
C ALA A 75 -4.91 -12.95 -5.95
N GLY A 76 -4.04 -13.68 -6.67
CA GLY A 76 -3.98 -13.71 -8.12
C GLY A 76 -3.19 -12.51 -8.69
N ILE A 77 -2.79 -12.62 -9.96
CA ILE A 77 -1.89 -11.70 -10.64
C ILE A 77 -2.46 -10.28 -10.70
N SER A 78 -3.70 -10.14 -11.14
CA SER A 78 -4.34 -8.82 -11.34
C SER A 78 -4.42 -8.02 -10.04
N ALA A 79 -4.93 -8.62 -8.97
CA ALA A 79 -5.06 -7.96 -7.67
C ALA A 79 -3.70 -7.64 -7.05
N ALA A 80 -2.75 -8.56 -7.13
CA ALA A 80 -1.40 -8.34 -6.62
C ALA A 80 -0.70 -7.17 -7.33
N LEU A 81 -0.75 -7.12 -8.66
CA LEU A 81 -0.22 -6.00 -9.44
C LEU A 81 -0.88 -4.68 -9.04
N GLN A 82 -2.21 -4.65 -8.91
CA GLN A 82 -2.94 -3.45 -8.53
C GLN A 82 -2.56 -2.94 -7.13
N ILE A 83 -2.44 -3.84 -6.15
CA ILE A 83 -2.06 -3.49 -4.77
C ILE A 83 -0.64 -2.93 -4.74
N MET A 84 0.33 -3.61 -5.36
CA MET A 84 1.73 -3.24 -5.30
C MET A 84 2.07 -2.00 -6.14
N THR A 85 1.48 -1.83 -7.33
CA THR A 85 1.78 -0.68 -8.19
C THR A 85 1.04 0.59 -7.79
N SER A 86 -0.13 0.47 -7.14
CA SER A 86 -0.83 1.62 -6.59
C SER A 86 -0.28 2.06 -5.22
N GLY A 87 0.31 1.14 -4.47
CA GLY A 87 0.74 1.36 -3.09
C GLY A 87 -0.40 1.71 -2.13
N LYS A 88 -1.66 1.49 -2.53
CA LYS A 88 -2.84 1.76 -1.70
C LYS A 88 -3.20 0.54 -0.87
N PRO A 89 -3.49 0.72 0.43
CA PRO A 89 -3.95 -0.38 1.26
C PRO A 89 -5.38 -0.79 0.88
N ILE A 90 -5.66 -2.09 1.02
CA ILE A 90 -6.98 -2.69 0.93
C ILE A 90 -7.58 -2.90 2.33
N SER A 91 -8.90 -3.07 2.41
CA SER A 91 -9.59 -3.42 3.65
C SER A 91 -9.45 -4.91 3.97
N ALA A 92 -9.66 -5.28 5.25
CA ALA A 92 -9.70 -6.69 5.67
C ALA A 92 -10.77 -7.49 4.91
N SER A 93 -11.93 -6.88 4.63
CA SER A 93 -13.01 -7.52 3.87
C SER A 93 -12.62 -7.80 2.42
N GLU A 94 -11.88 -6.89 1.79
CA GLU A 94 -11.35 -7.09 0.45
C GLU A 94 -10.23 -8.15 0.45
N ALA A 95 -9.34 -8.10 1.43
CA ALA A 95 -8.28 -9.10 1.60
C ALA A 95 -8.84 -10.52 1.80
N LEU A 96 -9.97 -10.66 2.54
CA LEU A 96 -10.68 -11.94 2.69
C LEU A 96 -11.24 -12.43 1.35
N LYS A 97 -11.88 -11.56 0.56
CA LYS A 97 -12.41 -11.92 -0.78
C LYS A 97 -11.30 -12.37 -1.74
N LEU A 98 -10.13 -11.77 -1.63
CA LEU A 98 -8.96 -12.10 -2.45
C LEU A 98 -8.22 -13.37 -1.99
N GLY A 99 -8.50 -13.85 -0.77
CA GLY A 99 -7.79 -15.00 -0.18
C GLY A 99 -6.48 -14.62 0.51
N VAL A 100 -6.20 -13.32 0.66
CA VAL A 100 -5.03 -12.82 1.40
C VAL A 100 -5.21 -13.01 2.91
N VAL A 101 -6.45 -12.99 3.41
CA VAL A 101 -6.85 -13.25 4.80
C VAL A 101 -7.80 -14.42 4.82
N ASP A 102 -7.64 -15.32 5.78
CA ASP A 102 -8.45 -16.54 5.90
C ASP A 102 -9.72 -16.31 6.73
N LYS A 103 -9.69 -15.35 7.68
CA LYS A 103 -10.81 -15.06 8.57
C LYS A 103 -10.77 -13.61 9.06
N ILE A 104 -11.96 -12.98 9.20
CA ILE A 104 -12.14 -11.73 9.94
C ILE A 104 -12.64 -12.04 11.34
N SER A 105 -12.12 -11.33 12.34
CA SER A 105 -12.43 -11.53 13.76
C SER A 105 -12.73 -10.20 14.45
N THR A 106 -13.64 -10.26 15.42
CA THR A 106 -13.91 -9.19 16.37
C THR A 106 -13.19 -9.41 17.72
N ASN A 107 -12.69 -10.63 17.96
CA ASN A 107 -11.90 -11.00 19.15
C ASN A 107 -10.60 -11.69 18.71
N LEU A 108 -9.72 -10.92 18.09
CA LEU A 108 -8.60 -11.41 17.31
C LEU A 108 -7.73 -12.44 18.03
N LEU A 109 -7.29 -12.14 19.25
CA LEU A 109 -6.34 -12.99 19.97
C LEU A 109 -6.95 -14.35 20.34
N GLU A 110 -8.16 -14.36 20.84
CA GLU A 110 -8.84 -15.61 21.26
C GLU A 110 -9.22 -16.44 20.03
N ASP A 111 -9.70 -15.81 18.96
CA ASP A 111 -10.01 -16.49 17.71
C ASP A 111 -8.74 -17.06 17.05
N ALA A 112 -7.62 -16.34 17.08
CA ALA A 112 -6.36 -16.83 16.55
C ALA A 112 -5.83 -18.04 17.36
N LYS A 113 -5.92 -18.00 18.69
CA LYS A 113 -5.56 -19.13 19.54
C LYS A 113 -6.44 -20.36 19.31
N ALA A 114 -7.76 -20.14 19.20
CA ALA A 114 -8.70 -21.23 18.92
C ALA A 114 -8.44 -21.85 17.53
N PHE A 115 -8.21 -21.01 16.54
CA PHE A 115 -7.87 -21.44 15.19
C PHE A 115 -6.53 -22.19 15.14
N ALA A 116 -5.52 -21.70 15.87
CA ALA A 116 -4.24 -22.39 15.99
C ALA A 116 -4.37 -23.81 16.54
N LYS A 117 -5.18 -23.98 17.61
CA LYS A 117 -5.47 -25.31 18.17
C LYS A 117 -6.16 -26.22 17.15
N GLN A 118 -7.14 -25.69 16.42
CA GLN A 118 -7.88 -26.46 15.41
C GLN A 118 -6.97 -26.91 14.26
N VAL A 119 -6.07 -26.04 13.76
CA VAL A 119 -5.20 -26.40 12.65
C VAL A 119 -3.99 -27.22 13.08
N ALA A 120 -3.58 -27.17 14.35
CA ALA A 120 -2.46 -27.96 14.88
C ALA A 120 -2.70 -29.48 14.80
N GLU A 121 -3.97 -29.91 14.70
CA GLU A 121 -4.35 -31.31 14.54
C GLU A 121 -4.18 -31.82 13.09
N LYS A 122 -3.92 -30.91 12.14
CA LYS A 122 -3.70 -31.28 10.74
C LYS A 122 -2.26 -31.73 10.51
N ASN A 123 -2.09 -32.72 9.63
CA ASN A 123 -0.76 -33.25 9.30
C ASN A 123 0.10 -32.35 8.41
N SER A 124 -0.52 -31.34 7.77
CA SER A 124 0.19 -30.40 6.89
C SER A 124 -0.51 -29.03 6.89
N HIS A 125 0.28 -27.99 6.65
CA HIS A 125 -0.17 -26.61 6.60
C HIS A 125 0.22 -25.97 5.25
N PRO A 126 -0.61 -25.07 4.68
CA PRO A 126 -0.27 -24.43 3.43
C PRO A 126 0.97 -23.55 3.61
N LYS A 127 1.93 -23.70 2.71
CA LYS A 127 3.02 -22.74 2.52
C LYS A 127 2.66 -21.84 1.36
N THR A 128 2.58 -20.53 1.60
CA THR A 128 2.15 -19.57 0.57
C THR A 128 3.04 -19.65 -0.67
N SER A 129 4.34 -19.88 -0.49
CA SER A 129 5.31 -20.03 -1.58
C SER A 129 5.04 -21.23 -2.50
N MET A 130 4.30 -22.23 -2.04
CA MET A 130 4.00 -23.46 -2.78
C MET A 130 2.63 -23.46 -3.45
N LEU A 131 1.81 -22.44 -3.20
CA LEU A 131 0.48 -22.33 -3.81
C LEU A 131 0.60 -21.94 -5.31
N THR A 132 -0.17 -22.62 -6.15
CA THR A 132 -0.20 -22.40 -7.62
C THR A 132 -1.61 -22.18 -8.17
N GLU A 133 -2.64 -22.45 -7.38
CA GLU A 133 -4.05 -22.46 -7.85
C GLU A 133 -4.48 -21.12 -8.46
N LYS A 134 -3.87 -20.01 -8.05
CA LYS A 134 -4.15 -18.67 -8.62
C LYS A 134 -3.46 -18.43 -9.97
N PHE A 135 -2.60 -19.35 -10.40
CA PHE A 135 -1.88 -19.27 -11.67
C PHE A 135 -2.46 -20.17 -12.76
N ASP A 136 -3.47 -20.98 -12.46
CA ASP A 136 -4.04 -21.98 -13.38
C ASP A 136 -4.71 -21.40 -14.65
N ASN A 137 -5.01 -20.10 -14.66
CA ASN A 137 -5.60 -19.47 -15.82
C ASN A 137 -4.60 -18.57 -16.57
N ASP A 138 -3.87 -19.17 -17.47
CA ASP A 138 -2.83 -18.52 -18.28
C ASP A 138 -3.34 -17.31 -19.09
N GLU A 139 -4.57 -17.37 -19.62
CA GLU A 139 -5.12 -16.28 -20.42
C GLU A 139 -5.42 -15.05 -19.56
N LEU A 140 -6.07 -15.24 -18.41
CA LEU A 140 -6.33 -14.15 -17.47
C LEU A 140 -5.04 -13.55 -16.92
N ASN A 141 -4.03 -14.37 -16.65
CA ASN A 141 -2.73 -13.91 -16.20
C ASN A 141 -2.03 -13.05 -17.25
N LYS A 142 -2.01 -13.49 -18.50
CA LYS A 142 -1.43 -12.73 -19.63
C LYS A 142 -2.17 -11.41 -19.86
N GLU A 143 -3.49 -11.42 -19.79
CA GLU A 143 -4.33 -10.22 -19.93
C GLU A 143 -4.06 -9.22 -18.81
N ALA A 144 -3.97 -9.68 -17.55
CA ALA A 144 -3.66 -8.84 -16.41
C ALA A 144 -2.27 -8.18 -16.52
N ILE A 145 -1.27 -8.94 -16.97
CA ILE A 145 0.09 -8.46 -17.21
C ILE A 145 0.10 -7.42 -18.34
N ALA A 146 -0.53 -7.72 -19.47
CA ALA A 146 -0.59 -6.81 -20.62
C ALA A 146 -1.29 -5.49 -20.24
N SER A 147 -2.43 -5.55 -19.58
CA SER A 147 -3.18 -4.38 -19.11
C SER A 147 -2.37 -3.54 -18.13
N MET A 148 -1.64 -4.18 -17.21
CA MET A 148 -0.78 -3.46 -16.26
C MET A 148 0.41 -2.82 -16.96
N LYS A 149 1.00 -3.50 -17.96
CA LYS A 149 2.11 -2.96 -18.77
C LYS A 149 1.70 -1.68 -19.50
N GLU A 150 0.53 -1.68 -20.10
CA GLU A 150 -0.05 -0.48 -20.73
C GLU A 150 -0.29 0.63 -19.72
N LEU A 151 -0.89 0.31 -18.56
CA LEU A 151 -1.14 1.26 -17.50
C LEU A 151 0.16 1.90 -16.98
N ILE A 152 1.20 1.09 -16.77
CA ILE A 152 2.52 1.57 -16.34
C ILE A 152 3.11 2.51 -17.39
N GLN A 153 3.04 2.16 -18.67
CA GLN A 153 3.55 3.00 -19.75
C GLN A 153 2.83 4.35 -19.83
N GLN A 154 1.49 4.34 -19.66
CA GLN A 154 0.67 5.55 -19.75
C GLN A 154 0.80 6.46 -18.52
N LYS A 155 0.81 5.90 -17.31
CA LYS A 155 0.74 6.67 -16.06
C LYS A 155 2.06 6.78 -15.30
N PHE A 156 2.92 5.77 -15.41
CA PHE A 156 4.12 5.62 -14.59
C PHE A 156 5.39 5.45 -15.43
N GLY A 157 5.36 5.82 -16.73
CA GLY A 157 6.44 5.53 -17.67
C GLY A 157 7.84 6.01 -17.27
N ALA A 158 7.92 7.06 -16.43
CA ALA A 158 9.19 7.58 -15.89
C ALA A 158 9.63 6.88 -14.60
N LEU A 159 8.78 6.05 -13.97
CA LEU A 159 9.07 5.38 -12.71
C LEU A 159 9.61 3.97 -12.93
N GLU A 160 10.66 3.61 -12.18
CA GLU A 160 11.33 2.31 -12.29
C GLU A 160 10.62 1.23 -11.47
N ALA A 161 10.17 1.56 -10.25
CA ALA A 161 9.60 0.59 -9.32
C ALA A 161 8.34 -0.13 -9.87
N PRO A 162 7.36 0.53 -10.51
CA PRO A 162 6.21 -0.19 -11.08
C PRO A 162 6.61 -1.20 -12.17
N LYS A 163 7.64 -0.90 -12.98
CA LYS A 163 8.15 -1.81 -14.00
C LYS A 163 8.79 -3.04 -13.36
N LYS A 164 9.63 -2.83 -12.35
CA LYS A 164 10.28 -3.92 -11.61
C LYS A 164 9.28 -4.78 -10.84
N ILE A 165 8.21 -4.20 -10.28
CA ILE A 165 7.10 -4.95 -9.67
C ILE A 165 6.46 -5.87 -10.71
N LEU A 166 6.15 -5.36 -11.91
CA LEU A 166 5.59 -6.17 -12.99
C LEU A 166 6.51 -7.34 -13.36
N GLU A 167 7.81 -7.06 -13.60
CA GLU A 167 8.81 -8.08 -13.92
C GLU A 167 8.92 -9.17 -12.83
N CYS A 168 8.89 -8.79 -11.54
CA CYS A 168 8.91 -9.74 -10.43
C CYS A 168 7.65 -10.59 -10.34
N VAL A 169 6.47 -10.02 -10.68
CA VAL A 169 5.22 -10.78 -10.74
C VAL A 169 5.20 -11.72 -11.94
N GLU A 170 5.73 -11.33 -13.10
CA GLU A 170 5.94 -12.24 -14.24
C GLU A 170 6.88 -13.40 -13.86
N ALA A 171 7.96 -13.10 -13.12
CA ALA A 171 8.87 -14.10 -12.60
C ALA A 171 8.16 -15.10 -11.64
N SER A 172 7.16 -14.66 -10.88
CA SER A 172 6.42 -15.55 -9.95
C SER A 172 5.65 -16.67 -10.64
N ILE A 173 5.33 -16.50 -11.93
CA ILE A 173 4.64 -17.52 -12.75
C ILE A 173 5.64 -18.42 -13.47
N SER A 174 6.74 -17.85 -13.96
CA SER A 174 7.68 -18.52 -14.88
C SER A 174 8.88 -19.18 -14.20
N MET A 175 9.18 -18.83 -12.95
CA MET A 175 10.32 -19.30 -12.17
C MET A 175 9.85 -20.11 -10.95
N ASP A 176 10.72 -20.99 -10.45
CA ASP A 176 10.49 -21.55 -9.12
C ASP A 176 10.61 -20.46 -8.03
N ILE A 177 10.10 -20.76 -6.85
CA ILE A 177 10.04 -19.76 -5.76
C ILE A 177 11.43 -19.26 -5.35
N SER A 178 12.45 -20.12 -5.33
CA SER A 178 13.81 -19.74 -4.94
C SER A 178 14.43 -18.78 -5.96
N GLU A 179 14.24 -19.05 -7.24
CA GLU A 179 14.68 -18.18 -8.34
C GLU A 179 13.91 -16.85 -8.33
N GLY A 180 12.59 -16.89 -8.15
CA GLY A 180 11.73 -15.71 -8.04
C GLY A 180 12.12 -14.81 -6.87
N LEU A 181 12.41 -15.36 -5.69
CA LEU A 181 12.88 -14.60 -4.54
C LEU A 181 14.26 -13.97 -4.77
N LYS A 182 15.17 -14.66 -5.46
CA LYS A 182 16.47 -14.10 -5.86
C LYS A 182 16.29 -12.96 -6.87
N TYR A 183 15.39 -13.13 -7.83
CA TYR A 183 15.07 -12.08 -8.81
C TYR A 183 14.49 -10.84 -8.12
N GLU A 184 13.54 -11.03 -7.21
CA GLU A 184 12.97 -9.97 -6.38
C GLU A 184 14.07 -9.24 -5.59
N ARG A 185 14.96 -9.97 -4.90
CA ARG A 185 16.02 -9.40 -4.08
C ARG A 185 17.01 -8.56 -4.90
N ASN A 186 17.40 -9.03 -6.09
CA ASN A 186 18.25 -8.30 -6.98
C ASN A 186 17.58 -7.02 -7.48
N SER A 187 16.32 -7.11 -7.91
CA SER A 187 15.53 -5.96 -8.36
C SER A 187 15.32 -4.93 -7.25
N PHE A 188 15.09 -5.37 -6.01
CA PHE A 188 15.01 -4.50 -4.83
C PHE A 188 16.33 -3.75 -4.61
N SER A 189 17.47 -4.46 -4.70
CA SER A 189 18.80 -3.89 -4.50
C SER A 189 19.15 -2.85 -5.57
N GLU A 190 18.79 -3.11 -6.82
CA GLU A 190 18.93 -2.16 -7.93
C GLU A 190 18.15 -0.87 -7.69
N LEU A 191 16.86 -1.00 -7.32
CA LEU A 191 16.01 0.15 -7.00
C LEU A 191 16.54 0.95 -5.79
N MET A 192 16.98 0.27 -4.74
CA MET A 192 17.54 0.90 -3.52
C MET A 192 18.81 1.70 -3.85
N ALA A 193 19.66 1.23 -4.75
CA ALA A 193 20.83 1.94 -5.20
C ALA A 193 20.47 3.14 -6.11
N GLY A 194 19.28 3.14 -6.71
CA GLY A 194 18.80 4.10 -7.70
C GLY A 194 18.60 5.52 -7.16
N LYS A 195 18.58 6.49 -8.06
CA LYS A 195 18.34 7.90 -7.72
C LYS A 195 16.87 8.16 -7.38
N GLN A 196 15.94 7.46 -8.03
CA GLN A 196 14.51 7.66 -7.80
C GLN A 196 14.11 7.27 -6.38
N SER A 197 14.53 6.10 -5.91
CA SER A 197 14.26 5.65 -4.54
C SER A 197 14.83 6.63 -3.51
N LYS A 198 16.09 7.04 -3.66
CA LYS A 198 16.71 8.03 -2.76
C LYS A 198 15.94 9.35 -2.72
N ALA A 199 15.48 9.85 -3.86
CA ALA A 199 14.70 11.08 -3.94
C ALA A 199 13.31 10.92 -3.30
N LEU A 200 12.61 9.82 -3.56
CA LEU A 200 11.28 9.56 -2.99
C LEU A 200 11.34 9.33 -1.48
N ILE A 201 12.34 8.61 -0.98
CA ILE A 201 12.61 8.44 0.46
C ILE A 201 12.90 9.79 1.11
N HIS A 202 13.72 10.64 0.47
CA HIS A 202 13.99 11.99 0.98
C HIS A 202 12.70 12.82 1.07
N ALA A 203 11.89 12.84 -0.01
CA ALA A 203 10.62 13.55 -0.04
C ALA A 203 9.66 13.07 1.07
N PHE A 204 9.53 11.76 1.24
CA PHE A 204 8.71 11.15 2.28
C PHE A 204 9.08 11.61 3.70
N PHE A 205 10.38 11.62 4.02
CA PHE A 205 10.83 12.09 5.33
C PHE A 205 10.74 13.61 5.47
N ALA A 206 10.99 14.37 4.39
CA ALA A 206 10.86 15.82 4.39
C ALA A 206 9.41 16.24 4.67
N GLU A 207 8.44 15.61 4.01
CA GLU A 207 7.01 15.84 4.23
C GLU A 207 6.61 15.54 5.68
N ARG A 208 7.01 14.39 6.22
CA ARG A 208 6.75 14.05 7.62
C ARG A 208 7.42 14.99 8.62
N LYS A 209 8.62 15.46 8.30
CA LYS A 209 9.34 16.40 9.15
C LYS A 209 8.69 17.78 9.14
N SER A 210 8.19 18.25 8.00
CA SER A 210 7.51 19.54 7.88
C SER A 210 6.23 19.62 8.71
N ALA A 211 5.55 18.49 8.93
CA ALA A 211 4.37 18.41 9.78
C ALA A 211 4.67 18.44 11.29
N LYS A 212 5.94 18.31 11.68
CA LYS A 212 6.39 18.32 13.08
C LYS A 212 7.10 19.63 13.39
N ILE A 213 6.42 20.54 14.07
CA ILE A 213 6.98 21.81 14.53
C ILE A 213 7.22 21.67 16.04
N PRO A 214 8.47 21.48 16.50
CA PRO A 214 8.78 21.23 17.92
C PRO A 214 8.27 22.33 18.86
N GLU A 215 8.34 23.58 18.40
CA GLU A 215 7.95 24.77 19.15
C GLU A 215 6.44 24.79 19.49
N VAL A 216 5.61 24.19 18.65
CA VAL A 216 4.15 24.14 18.86
C VAL A 216 3.67 22.81 19.45
N SER A 217 4.56 21.86 19.71
CA SER A 217 4.19 20.52 20.22
C SER A 217 3.51 20.56 21.59
N ARG A 218 3.70 21.64 22.36
CA ARG A 218 3.09 21.89 23.67
C ARG A 218 2.02 22.98 23.63
N ALA A 219 1.74 23.57 22.47
CA ALA A 219 0.75 24.62 22.34
C ALA A 219 -0.66 24.05 22.27
N ASN A 220 -1.60 24.67 22.96
CA ASN A 220 -3.01 24.36 22.81
C ASN A 220 -3.48 24.97 21.48
N ALA A 221 -3.98 24.14 20.56
CA ALA A 221 -4.58 24.62 19.30
C ALA A 221 -5.83 25.48 19.62
N ARG A 222 -5.93 26.64 18.94
CA ARG A 222 -7.15 27.44 18.98
C ARG A 222 -8.21 26.80 18.08
N ASP A 223 -9.48 26.87 18.52
CA ASP A 223 -10.63 26.45 17.72
C ASP A 223 -10.88 27.49 16.62
N ILE A 224 -10.29 27.26 15.44
CA ILE A 224 -10.45 28.12 14.28
C ILE A 224 -11.67 27.66 13.49
N LYS A 225 -12.65 28.54 13.30
CA LYS A 225 -13.92 28.25 12.58
C LYS A 225 -14.00 28.96 11.22
N THR A 226 -13.24 30.04 11.07
CA THR A 226 -13.28 30.87 9.86
C THR A 226 -11.87 31.24 9.42
N LEU A 227 -11.62 31.11 8.12
CA LEU A 227 -10.38 31.52 7.47
C LEU A 227 -10.70 32.59 6.41
N SER A 228 -9.87 33.62 6.32
CA SER A 228 -9.91 34.55 5.21
C SER A 228 -8.75 34.29 4.26
N VAL A 229 -9.04 34.18 2.96
CA VAL A 229 -8.06 33.98 1.89
C VAL A 229 -8.03 35.23 1.02
N ILE A 230 -6.88 35.89 0.96
CA ILE A 230 -6.64 37.06 0.13
C ILE A 230 -6.02 36.61 -1.19
N GLY A 231 -6.73 36.81 -2.29
CA GLY A 231 -6.38 36.31 -3.61
C GLY A 231 -7.07 35.00 -3.96
N GLY A 232 -7.91 34.99 -5.01
CA GLY A 232 -8.64 33.81 -5.51
C GLY A 232 -7.98 33.11 -6.70
N GLY A 233 -6.70 33.39 -6.98
CA GLY A 233 -5.93 32.72 -8.01
C GLY A 233 -5.64 31.24 -7.67
N THR A 234 -4.79 30.59 -8.44
CA THR A 234 -4.49 29.14 -8.31
C THR A 234 -4.17 28.70 -6.87
N MET A 235 -3.29 29.43 -6.18
CA MET A 235 -2.92 29.11 -4.80
C MET A 235 -4.05 29.39 -3.81
N GLY A 236 -4.70 30.55 -3.91
CA GLY A 236 -5.80 30.91 -3.01
C GLY A 236 -7.01 29.99 -3.17
N ALA A 237 -7.34 29.58 -4.38
CA ALA A 237 -8.37 28.58 -4.63
C ALA A 237 -8.01 27.22 -3.99
N GLY A 238 -6.77 26.76 -4.12
CA GLY A 238 -6.30 25.53 -3.47
C GLY A 238 -6.38 25.59 -1.94
N ILE A 239 -5.96 26.72 -1.34
CA ILE A 239 -6.07 26.95 0.11
C ILE A 239 -7.54 26.96 0.55
N THR A 240 -8.42 27.61 -0.24
CA THR A 240 -9.86 27.63 0.02
C THR A 240 -10.46 26.22 0.02
N ILE A 241 -10.14 25.40 -0.99
CA ILE A 241 -10.61 24.02 -1.06
C ILE A 241 -10.12 23.20 0.15
N ALA A 242 -8.84 23.31 0.50
CA ALA A 242 -8.28 22.60 1.64
C ALA A 242 -8.98 23.00 2.96
N ALA A 243 -9.26 24.30 3.15
CA ALA A 243 -9.95 24.80 4.33
C ALA A 243 -11.42 24.37 4.39
N LEU A 244 -12.13 24.37 3.26
CA LEU A 244 -13.52 23.89 3.17
C LEU A 244 -13.60 22.38 3.48
N ASN A 245 -12.68 21.57 2.96
CA ASN A 245 -12.58 20.15 3.25
C ASN A 245 -12.23 19.87 4.73
N ALA A 246 -11.56 20.79 5.40
CA ALA A 246 -11.34 20.75 6.84
C ALA A 246 -12.53 21.24 7.68
N GLY A 247 -13.67 21.57 7.07
CA GLY A 247 -14.90 22.04 7.74
C GLY A 247 -14.87 23.50 8.16
N LEU A 248 -13.92 24.31 7.67
CA LEU A 248 -13.82 25.74 7.99
C LEU A 248 -14.73 26.56 7.08
N LYS A 249 -15.25 27.68 7.61
CA LYS A 249 -15.86 28.72 6.79
C LYS A 249 -14.77 29.55 6.14
N VAL A 250 -14.88 29.80 4.83
CA VAL A 250 -13.88 30.59 4.12
C VAL A 250 -14.48 31.88 3.60
N LYS A 251 -13.77 32.98 3.81
CA LYS A 251 -14.04 34.30 3.18
C LYS A 251 -12.94 34.56 2.17
N MET A 252 -13.28 34.56 0.88
CA MET A 252 -12.36 34.92 -0.18
C MET A 252 -12.44 36.43 -0.45
N ILE A 253 -11.30 37.07 -0.58
CA ILE A 253 -11.13 38.49 -0.81
C ILE A 253 -10.31 38.66 -2.08
N GLU A 254 -10.79 39.49 -3.01
CA GLU A 254 -10.10 39.84 -4.26
C GLU A 254 -10.13 41.35 -4.53
N GLN A 255 -9.31 41.79 -5.49
CA GLN A 255 -9.20 43.19 -5.87
C GLN A 255 -10.49 43.71 -6.52
N ASP A 256 -11.18 42.83 -7.26
CA ASP A 256 -12.41 43.16 -7.97
C ASP A 256 -13.35 41.94 -8.02
N ASN A 257 -14.61 42.22 -8.42
CA ASN A 257 -15.64 41.20 -8.52
C ASN A 257 -15.41 40.18 -9.65
N GLU A 258 -14.73 40.57 -10.72
CA GLU A 258 -14.45 39.65 -11.83
C GLU A 258 -13.49 38.55 -11.40
N ASN A 259 -12.39 38.93 -10.75
CA ASN A 259 -11.41 37.97 -10.20
C ASN A 259 -12.00 37.15 -9.07
N LEU A 260 -12.83 37.73 -8.20
CA LEU A 260 -13.54 37.00 -7.16
C LEU A 260 -14.44 35.90 -7.74
N ASN A 261 -15.23 36.23 -8.77
CA ASN A 261 -16.10 35.27 -9.42
C ASN A 261 -15.33 34.14 -10.10
N LYS A 262 -14.20 34.44 -10.77
CA LYS A 262 -13.31 33.43 -11.35
C LYS A 262 -12.78 32.48 -10.28
N GLY A 263 -12.33 33.00 -9.14
CA GLY A 263 -11.85 32.21 -8.02
C GLY A 263 -12.93 31.30 -7.44
N ILE A 264 -14.14 31.81 -7.21
CA ILE A 264 -15.29 31.06 -6.72
C ILE A 264 -15.66 29.94 -7.70
N GLN A 265 -15.79 30.28 -9.02
CA GLN A 265 -16.10 29.28 -10.05
C GLN A 265 -15.06 28.14 -10.09
N HIS A 266 -13.77 28.46 -9.95
CA HIS A 266 -12.73 27.46 -9.93
C HIS A 266 -12.88 26.51 -8.73
N VAL A 267 -13.12 27.06 -7.53
CA VAL A 267 -13.35 26.27 -6.30
C VAL A 267 -14.58 25.36 -6.46
N THR A 268 -15.70 25.93 -6.92
CA THR A 268 -16.96 25.20 -7.13
C THR A 268 -16.77 24.03 -8.09
N LYS A 269 -16.15 24.27 -9.26
CA LYS A 269 -15.89 23.23 -10.26
C LYS A 269 -15.05 22.08 -9.74
N VAL A 270 -14.06 22.36 -8.87
CA VAL A 270 -13.22 21.30 -8.28
C VAL A 270 -14.03 20.48 -7.27
N LEU A 271 -14.80 21.13 -6.41
CA LEU A 271 -15.62 20.44 -5.40
C LEU A 271 -16.74 19.60 -6.04
N GLU A 272 -17.43 20.11 -7.06
CA GLU A 272 -18.43 19.35 -7.83
C GLU A 272 -17.83 18.10 -8.43
N ARG A 273 -16.67 18.21 -9.09
CA ARG A 273 -15.95 17.05 -9.63
C ARG A 273 -15.57 16.03 -8.57
N ASP A 274 -15.23 16.46 -7.34
CA ASP A 274 -14.87 15.55 -6.27
C ASP A 274 -16.11 14.85 -5.69
N VAL A 275 -17.25 15.52 -5.61
CA VAL A 275 -18.56 14.91 -5.27
C VAL A 275 -18.97 13.87 -6.31
N ASP A 276 -18.86 14.17 -7.61
CA ASP A 276 -19.17 13.23 -8.69
C ASP A 276 -18.30 11.96 -8.64
N LYS A 277 -17.12 12.06 -8.06
CA LYS A 277 -16.20 10.92 -7.83
C LYS A 277 -16.41 10.21 -6.50
N GLY A 278 -17.43 10.62 -5.71
CA GLY A 278 -17.72 10.03 -4.41
C GLY A 278 -16.71 10.38 -3.32
N ARG A 279 -16.09 11.56 -3.43
CA ARG A 279 -15.10 12.05 -2.44
C ARG A 279 -15.64 13.17 -1.61
#